data_d649e5bfee01defd2bc5913359989208
#
_entry.id   d649e5bfee01defd2bc5913359989208
#
_cell.length_a   1.000
_cell.length_b   1.000
_cell.length_c   1.000
_cell.angle_alpha   90.00
_cell.angle_beta   90.00
_cell.angle_gamma   90.00
#
_symmetry.space_group_name_H-M   'P 1'
#
loop_
_entity.id
_entity.type
_entity.pdbx_description
1 polymer ?
#
loop_
_entity_poly.entity_id
_entity_poly.type
_entity_poly.pdbx_seq_one_letter_code
_entity_poly.pdbx_strand_id
1 'polypeptide(L)'
;MPSNFESSKLFYSSIALRHLSRICDYIIIIDNNDFTQTLSDKPILKVYEEINERLAFALSRLLGAFEKGDYAIDLEKTVTTSVKDRFTLLALSDKLNILEAVSEAVASIYKKADLAEAESALLYLSGSKNLLAGEIEDSVKHLTTLLREGSVRVEYGFSTSGYSRVTSVVLVSGFKRIKFANYDVVETILGSERRLDPEPDCALALPFNNITQLE
;
A
#
# COMPACT_ATOMS: atom_id res chain seq x y z
N MET A 1 -2.15 2.66 -6.64
CA MET A 1 -1.16 3.03 -7.69
C MET A 1 -1.43 2.20 -8.93
N PRO A 2 -1.33 2.76 -10.13
CA PRO A 2 -1.52 2.04 -11.39
C PRO A 2 -0.51 0.90 -11.54
N SER A 3 -0.85 -0.09 -12.35
CA SER A 3 0.05 -1.20 -12.68
C SER A 3 1.13 -0.80 -13.69
N ASN A 4 2.22 -1.56 -13.77
CA ASN A 4 3.39 -1.26 -14.61
C ASN A 4 3.06 -1.13 -16.11
N PHE A 5 2.01 -1.80 -16.59
CA PHE A 5 1.56 -1.66 -17.97
C PHE A 5 0.78 -0.36 -18.24
N GLU A 6 0.50 0.43 -17.20
CA GLU A 6 -0.14 1.75 -17.27
C GLU A 6 0.89 2.87 -17.03
N SER A 7 2.04 2.82 -17.68
CA SER A 7 3.21 3.69 -17.42
C SER A 7 2.89 5.19 -17.43
N SER A 8 2.04 5.65 -18.34
CA SER A 8 1.60 7.05 -18.37
C SER A 8 0.82 7.44 -17.12
N LYS A 9 -0.02 6.56 -16.60
CA LYS A 9 -0.78 6.80 -15.37
C LYS A 9 0.11 6.78 -14.13
N LEU A 10 1.19 6.00 -14.13
CA LEU A 10 2.18 6.00 -13.04
C LEU A 10 2.81 7.39 -12.86
N PHE A 11 3.17 8.05 -13.94
CA PHE A 11 3.71 9.40 -13.89
C PHE A 11 2.73 10.40 -13.26
N TYR A 12 1.51 10.46 -13.76
CA TYR A 12 0.49 11.36 -13.20
C TYR A 12 0.17 11.02 -11.74
N SER A 13 0.14 9.75 -11.40
CA SER A 13 -0.10 9.30 -10.03
C SER A 13 1.03 9.70 -9.08
N SER A 14 2.29 9.69 -9.52
CA SER A 14 3.42 10.14 -8.70
C SER A 14 3.37 11.65 -8.44
N ILE A 15 3.00 12.44 -9.45
CA ILE A 15 2.77 13.89 -9.29
C ILE A 15 1.63 14.13 -8.30
N ALA A 16 0.49 13.46 -8.50
CA ALA A 16 -0.66 13.57 -7.61
C ALA A 16 -0.28 13.19 -6.16
N LEU A 17 0.50 12.12 -5.98
CA LEU A 17 0.95 11.68 -4.67
C LEU A 17 1.82 12.75 -3.97
N ARG A 18 2.72 13.41 -4.70
CA ARG A 18 3.52 14.52 -4.17
C ARG A 18 2.66 15.70 -3.74
N HIS A 19 1.59 16.01 -4.48
CA HIS A 19 0.64 17.05 -4.06
C HIS A 19 -0.17 16.63 -2.84
N LEU A 20 -0.70 15.42 -2.84
CA LEU A 20 -1.48 14.89 -1.72
C LEU A 20 -0.65 14.82 -0.44
N SER A 21 0.64 14.47 -0.51
CA SER A 21 1.52 14.42 0.67
C SER A 21 1.74 15.77 1.36
N ARG A 22 1.36 16.90 0.72
CA ARG A 22 1.45 18.24 1.30
C ARG A 22 0.14 18.71 1.95
N ILE A 23 -0.98 18.07 1.64
CA ILE A 23 -2.31 18.53 2.06
C ILE A 23 -3.07 17.48 2.88
N CYS A 24 -2.70 16.21 2.79
CA CYS A 24 -3.34 15.12 3.52
C CYS A 24 -2.49 14.73 4.74
N ASP A 25 -3.12 14.63 5.90
CA ASP A 25 -2.46 14.13 7.11
C ASP A 25 -2.11 12.63 7.02
N TYR A 26 -2.92 11.86 6.30
CA TYR A 26 -2.76 10.40 6.16
C TYR A 26 -2.97 9.98 4.70
N ILE A 27 -2.09 9.12 4.20
CA ILE A 27 -2.17 8.57 2.85
C ILE A 27 -1.96 7.07 2.90
N ILE A 28 -2.97 6.32 2.52
CA ILE A 28 -2.88 4.86 2.35
C ILE A 28 -2.69 4.55 0.87
N ILE A 29 -1.62 3.84 0.55
CA ILE A 29 -1.24 3.50 -0.81
C ILE A 29 -1.45 2.01 -1.05
N ILE A 30 -2.11 1.72 -2.15
CA ILE A 30 -2.35 0.36 -2.64
C ILE A 30 -1.74 0.25 -4.03
N ASP A 31 -1.00 -0.83 -4.27
CA ASP A 31 -0.34 -1.09 -5.54
C ASP A 31 -1.08 -2.16 -6.33
N ASN A 32 -1.60 -1.80 -7.48
CA ASN A 32 -2.29 -2.75 -8.36
C ASN A 32 -1.36 -3.86 -8.90
N ASN A 33 -0.05 -3.65 -8.90
CA ASN A 33 0.90 -4.68 -9.32
C ASN A 33 0.87 -5.92 -8.45
N ASP A 34 0.53 -5.79 -7.17
CA ASP A 34 0.41 -6.93 -6.25
C ASP A 34 -0.64 -7.94 -6.73
N PHE A 35 -1.66 -7.43 -7.42
CA PHE A 35 -2.76 -8.27 -7.92
C PHE A 35 -2.51 -8.75 -9.34
N THR A 36 -1.92 -7.92 -10.20
CA THR A 36 -1.72 -8.26 -11.62
C THR A 36 -0.78 -9.44 -11.82
N GLN A 37 0.22 -9.62 -10.95
CA GLN A 37 1.13 -10.76 -11.04
C GLN A 37 0.45 -12.11 -10.79
N THR A 38 -0.55 -12.13 -9.91
CA THR A 38 -1.31 -13.33 -9.57
C THR A 38 -2.44 -13.65 -10.55
N LEU A 39 -2.75 -12.74 -11.46
CA LEU A 39 -3.90 -12.80 -12.38
C LEU A 39 -3.46 -12.70 -13.85
N SER A 40 -2.19 -12.99 -14.14
CA SER A 40 -1.59 -12.83 -15.47
C SER A 40 -2.21 -13.72 -16.56
N ASP A 41 -2.91 -14.78 -16.16
CA ASP A 41 -3.60 -15.74 -17.03
C ASP A 41 -5.06 -15.33 -17.35
N LYS A 42 -5.54 -14.25 -16.75
CA LYS A 42 -6.92 -13.77 -16.91
C LYS A 42 -7.04 -12.62 -17.92
N PRO A 43 -8.21 -12.49 -18.60
CA PRO A 43 -8.50 -11.31 -19.41
C PRO A 43 -8.42 -10.02 -18.57
N ILE A 44 -7.88 -8.95 -19.14
CA ILE A 44 -7.60 -7.70 -18.42
C ILE A 44 -8.81 -7.11 -17.70
N LEU A 45 -10.01 -7.19 -18.28
CA LEU A 45 -11.23 -6.72 -17.62
C LEU A 45 -11.53 -7.52 -16.35
N LYS A 46 -11.31 -8.83 -16.37
CA LYS A 46 -11.47 -9.69 -15.20
C LYS A 46 -10.42 -9.42 -14.12
N VAL A 47 -9.20 -9.06 -14.54
CA VAL A 47 -8.16 -8.62 -13.61
C VAL A 47 -8.60 -7.37 -12.84
N TYR A 48 -9.15 -6.36 -13.52
CA TYR A 48 -9.64 -5.15 -12.86
C TYR A 48 -10.85 -5.40 -11.96
N GLU A 49 -11.79 -6.23 -12.38
CA GLU A 49 -12.93 -6.63 -11.54
C GLU A 49 -12.44 -7.26 -10.23
N GLU A 50 -11.52 -8.22 -10.31
CA GLU A 50 -10.98 -8.92 -9.14
C GLU A 50 -10.13 -8.00 -8.24
N ILE A 51 -9.34 -7.10 -8.82
CA ILE A 51 -8.63 -6.07 -8.06
C ILE A 51 -9.63 -5.22 -7.27
N ASN A 52 -10.67 -4.73 -7.91
CA ASN A 52 -11.68 -3.88 -7.25
C ASN A 52 -12.41 -4.63 -6.14
N GLU A 53 -12.76 -5.90 -6.34
CA GLU A 53 -13.39 -6.74 -5.31
C GLU A 53 -12.47 -6.94 -4.10
N ARG A 54 -11.20 -7.24 -4.32
CA ARG A 54 -10.21 -7.42 -3.25
C ARG A 54 -9.97 -6.10 -2.49
N LEU A 55 -9.90 -4.97 -3.20
CA LEU A 55 -9.75 -3.66 -2.59
C LEU A 55 -10.98 -3.29 -1.77
N ALA A 56 -12.17 -3.50 -2.30
CA ALA A 56 -13.42 -3.27 -1.57
C ALA A 56 -13.49 -4.13 -0.31
N PHE A 57 -13.08 -5.40 -0.41
CA PHE A 57 -12.96 -6.29 0.74
C PHE A 57 -12.00 -5.71 1.79
N ALA A 58 -10.76 -5.38 1.40
CA ALA A 58 -9.77 -4.85 2.34
C ALA A 58 -10.24 -3.56 3.02
N LEU A 59 -10.76 -2.61 2.24
CA LEU A 59 -11.27 -1.36 2.77
C LEU A 59 -12.47 -1.56 3.71
N SER A 60 -13.38 -2.47 3.37
CA SER A 60 -14.53 -2.78 4.24
C SER A 60 -14.08 -3.31 5.60
N ARG A 61 -13.01 -4.12 5.63
CA ARG A 61 -12.44 -4.64 6.88
C ARG A 61 -11.75 -3.56 7.70
N LEU A 62 -10.95 -2.72 7.06
CA LEU A 62 -10.26 -1.61 7.71
C LEU A 62 -11.21 -0.53 8.23
N LEU A 63 -12.37 -0.37 7.62
CA LEU A 63 -13.38 0.61 8.05
C LEU A 63 -14.41 0.06 9.03
N GLY A 64 -14.31 -1.20 9.39
CA GLY A 64 -15.27 -1.86 10.30
C GLY A 64 -16.69 -1.95 9.75
N ALA A 65 -16.86 -1.82 8.42
CA ALA A 65 -18.17 -1.53 7.82
C ALA A 65 -19.20 -2.67 7.97
N PHE A 66 -18.78 -3.90 8.31
CA PHE A 66 -19.68 -5.05 8.17
C PHE A 66 -19.62 -6.12 9.26
N GLU A 67 -18.92 -5.94 10.38
CA GLU A 67 -18.77 -7.04 11.32
C GLU A 67 -19.19 -6.73 12.76
N LYS A 68 -20.24 -7.43 13.16
CA LYS A 68 -20.56 -7.68 14.56
C LYS A 68 -20.00 -9.07 14.88
N GLY A 69 -18.98 -9.14 15.72
CA GLY A 69 -18.72 -10.43 16.39
C GLY A 69 -17.27 -10.76 16.39
N ASP A 70 -16.37 -10.72 15.74
CA ASP A 70 -14.96 -11.12 15.94
C ASP A 70 -14.09 -9.92 16.36
N TYR A 71 -12.84 -10.08 16.47
CA TYR A 71 -11.92 -9.01 16.85
C TYR A 71 -11.80 -8.02 15.66
N ALA A 72 -12.83 -7.20 15.49
CA ALA A 72 -12.95 -6.29 14.37
C ALA A 72 -11.92 -5.15 14.45
N ILE A 73 -11.41 -4.77 13.31
CA ILE A 73 -10.71 -3.50 13.15
C ILE A 73 -11.77 -2.44 12.90
N ASP A 74 -11.62 -1.31 13.50
CA ASP A 74 -12.44 -0.13 13.27
C ASP A 74 -11.64 1.00 12.62
N LEU A 75 -12.34 2.04 12.20
CA LEU A 75 -11.72 3.20 11.59
C LEU A 75 -10.71 3.87 12.54
N GLU A 76 -10.98 3.88 13.84
CA GLU A 76 -10.10 4.46 14.83
C GLU A 76 -8.75 3.73 14.85
N LYS A 77 -8.73 2.40 14.89
CA LYS A 77 -7.50 1.59 14.80
C LYS A 77 -6.77 1.82 13.49
N THR A 78 -7.48 1.91 12.37
CA THR A 78 -6.87 2.18 11.07
C THR A 78 -6.19 3.55 11.04
N VAL A 79 -6.88 4.59 11.56
CA VAL A 79 -6.32 5.95 11.62
C VAL A 79 -5.15 6.03 12.60
N THR A 80 -5.27 5.44 13.80
CA THR A 80 -4.18 5.46 14.79
C THR A 80 -2.97 4.62 14.39
N THR A 81 -3.12 3.66 13.47
CA THR A 81 -2.00 2.95 12.86
C THR A 81 -1.31 3.83 11.81
N SER A 82 -2.04 4.70 11.12
CA SER A 82 -1.43 5.61 10.15
C SER A 82 -0.67 6.73 10.86
N VAL A 83 0.58 6.95 10.47
CA VAL A 83 1.44 8.00 11.05
C VAL A 83 1.27 9.27 10.23
N LYS A 84 1.04 10.39 10.93
CA LYS A 84 0.88 11.69 10.29
C LYS A 84 2.13 12.08 9.50
N ASP A 85 1.94 12.71 8.33
CA ASP A 85 3.00 13.13 7.43
C ASP A 85 3.92 11.97 6.95
N ARG A 86 3.39 10.76 6.93
CA ARG A 86 4.07 9.55 6.46
C ARG A 86 3.17 8.76 5.50
N PHE A 87 3.83 7.98 4.65
CA PHE A 87 3.12 7.06 3.79
C PHE A 87 2.77 5.77 4.53
N THR A 88 1.60 5.28 4.24
CA THR A 88 1.11 3.99 4.71
C THR A 88 0.90 3.08 3.52
N LEU A 89 1.48 1.90 3.54
CA LEU A 89 1.34 0.90 2.48
C LEU A 89 0.38 -0.20 2.93
N LEU A 90 -0.55 -0.54 2.07
CA LEU A 90 -1.47 -1.67 2.25
C LEU A 90 -1.10 -2.78 1.28
N ALA A 91 -1.01 -4.00 1.80
CA ALA A 91 -0.85 -5.22 1.03
C ALA A 91 -1.88 -6.27 1.42
N LEU A 92 -2.25 -7.08 0.45
CA LEU A 92 -3.14 -8.23 0.63
C LEU A 92 -2.46 -9.50 0.14
N SER A 93 -2.73 -10.59 0.82
CA SER A 93 -2.33 -11.93 0.35
C SER A 93 -3.38 -12.96 0.73
N ASP A 94 -3.57 -13.95 -0.14
CA ASP A 94 -4.48 -15.09 0.05
C ASP A 94 -3.69 -16.40 -0.04
N LYS A 95 -3.55 -17.09 1.08
CA LYS A 95 -2.84 -18.39 1.16
C LYS A 95 -3.65 -19.42 1.94
N LEU A 96 -3.17 -20.66 1.90
CA LEU A 96 -3.70 -21.72 2.77
C LEU A 96 -3.10 -21.63 4.18
N ASN A 97 -1.87 -21.11 4.28
CA ASN A 97 -1.15 -20.94 5.54
C ASN A 97 -1.09 -19.46 5.92
N ILE A 98 -1.37 -19.17 7.20
CA ILE A 98 -1.41 -17.79 7.74
C ILE A 98 -0.03 -17.14 7.67
N LEU A 99 1.02 -17.83 8.07
CA LEU A 99 2.38 -17.28 8.09
C LEU A 99 2.88 -16.96 6.67
N GLU A 100 2.54 -17.81 5.70
CA GLU A 100 2.83 -17.52 4.28
C GLU A 100 2.07 -16.29 3.78
N ALA A 101 0.79 -16.16 4.17
CA ALA A 101 -0.02 -15.00 3.80
C ALA A 101 0.58 -13.69 4.35
N VAL A 102 0.97 -13.69 5.62
CA VAL A 102 1.62 -12.53 6.27
C VAL A 102 2.97 -12.23 5.61
N SER A 103 3.81 -13.25 5.40
CA SER A 103 5.13 -13.10 4.78
C SER A 103 5.05 -12.51 3.38
N GLU A 104 4.11 -12.97 2.55
CA GLU A 104 3.91 -12.46 1.18
C GLU A 104 3.44 -11.01 1.18
N ALA A 105 2.49 -10.67 2.07
CA ALA A 105 2.02 -9.28 2.20
C ALA A 105 3.16 -8.34 2.62
N VAL A 106 3.98 -8.73 3.61
CA VAL A 106 5.15 -7.94 4.03
C VAL A 106 6.20 -7.85 2.93
N ALA A 107 6.46 -8.95 2.20
CA ALA A 107 7.38 -8.94 1.06
C ALA A 107 6.93 -7.99 -0.05
N SER A 108 5.62 -7.84 -0.26
CA SER A 108 5.07 -6.86 -1.18
C SER A 108 5.38 -5.43 -0.72
N ILE A 109 5.25 -5.12 0.57
CA ILE A 109 5.58 -3.81 1.14
C ILE A 109 7.09 -3.54 1.04
N TYR A 110 7.94 -4.52 1.36
CA TYR A 110 9.39 -4.41 1.27
C TYR A 110 9.89 -4.00 -0.12
N LYS A 111 9.23 -4.46 -1.19
CA LYS A 111 9.57 -4.07 -2.56
C LYS A 111 9.32 -2.58 -2.85
N LYS A 112 8.59 -1.87 -2.00
CA LYS A 112 8.10 -0.50 -2.22
C LYS A 112 8.69 0.51 -1.26
N ALA A 113 9.10 0.07 -0.05
CA ALA A 113 9.64 0.93 0.99
C ALA A 113 10.63 0.17 1.89
N ASP A 114 11.47 0.91 2.60
CA ASP A 114 12.39 0.33 3.57
C ASP A 114 11.64 0.04 4.88
N LEU A 115 11.50 -1.23 5.22
CA LEU A 115 10.84 -1.66 6.46
C LEU A 115 11.51 -1.11 7.73
N ALA A 116 12.76 -0.63 7.63
CA ALA A 116 13.43 0.04 8.73
C ALA A 116 12.77 1.36 9.16
N GLU A 117 11.98 1.97 8.28
CA GLU A 117 11.21 3.18 8.57
C GLU A 117 9.84 2.89 9.21
N ALA A 118 9.43 1.61 9.32
CA ALA A 118 8.12 1.26 9.88
C ALA A 118 8.00 1.71 11.34
N GLU A 119 6.93 2.41 11.67
CA GLU A 119 6.62 2.89 13.02
C GLU A 119 5.40 2.15 13.62
N SER A 120 4.45 1.77 12.77
CA SER A 120 3.26 1.03 13.17
C SER A 120 2.77 0.10 12.08
N ALA A 121 2.08 -0.95 12.49
CA ALA A 121 1.46 -1.90 11.60
C ALA A 121 0.10 -2.37 12.11
N LEU A 122 -0.74 -2.79 11.19
CA LEU A 122 -2.04 -3.38 11.47
C LEU A 122 -2.18 -4.64 10.64
N LEU A 123 -2.49 -5.74 11.29
CA LEU A 123 -2.74 -7.04 10.69
C LEU A 123 -4.21 -7.39 10.81
N TYR A 124 -4.87 -7.64 9.69
CA TYR A 124 -6.20 -8.22 9.68
C TYR A 124 -6.19 -9.59 9.01
N LEU A 125 -6.72 -10.59 9.70
CA LEU A 125 -6.80 -11.96 9.23
C LEU A 125 -8.27 -12.35 9.00
N SER A 126 -8.58 -12.86 7.84
CA SER A 126 -9.88 -13.48 7.55
C SER A 126 -9.67 -14.90 7.06
N GLY A 127 -10.23 -15.87 7.74
CA GLY A 127 -9.98 -17.26 7.41
C GLY A 127 -11.11 -18.20 7.83
N SER A 128 -10.84 -19.47 7.75
CA SER A 128 -11.75 -20.55 8.12
C SER A 128 -12.24 -20.39 9.58
N LYS A 129 -13.42 -20.94 9.88
CA LYS A 129 -13.97 -21.00 11.25
C LYS A 129 -13.06 -21.70 12.27
N ASN A 130 -12.00 -22.35 11.81
CA ASN A 130 -11.05 -23.10 12.63
C ASN A 130 -9.74 -22.35 12.87
N LEU A 131 -9.69 -21.03 12.72
CA LEU A 131 -8.52 -20.24 13.10
C LEU A 131 -8.23 -20.45 14.59
N LEU A 132 -7.05 -20.96 14.90
CA LEU A 132 -6.63 -21.20 16.27
C LEU A 132 -6.02 -19.92 16.88
N ALA A 133 -6.27 -19.66 18.15
CA ALA A 133 -5.70 -18.51 18.85
C ALA A 133 -4.16 -18.49 18.76
N GLY A 134 -3.51 -19.65 18.88
CA GLY A 134 -2.06 -19.78 18.72
C GLY A 134 -1.56 -19.38 17.32
N GLU A 135 -2.30 -19.70 16.25
CA GLU A 135 -1.93 -19.31 14.89
C GLU A 135 -2.01 -17.78 14.69
N ILE A 136 -2.98 -17.14 15.35
CA ILE A 136 -3.11 -15.67 15.31
C ILE A 136 -1.94 -15.04 16.06
N GLU A 137 -1.64 -15.52 17.27
CA GLU A 137 -0.50 -15.02 18.05
C GLU A 137 0.83 -15.21 17.30
N ASP A 138 1.03 -16.37 16.68
CA ASP A 138 2.24 -16.67 15.92
C ASP A 138 2.36 -15.77 14.70
N SER A 139 1.25 -15.45 14.04
CA SER A 139 1.27 -14.50 12.90
C SER A 139 1.57 -13.06 13.32
N VAL A 140 1.08 -12.61 14.47
CA VAL A 140 1.43 -11.30 15.04
C VAL A 140 2.90 -11.24 15.42
N LYS A 141 3.43 -12.28 16.08
CA LYS A 141 4.87 -12.39 16.39
C LYS A 141 5.71 -12.41 15.11
N HIS A 142 5.27 -13.19 14.12
CA HIS A 142 5.96 -13.26 12.83
C HIS A 142 6.00 -11.90 12.12
N LEU A 143 4.89 -11.17 12.08
CA LEU A 143 4.84 -9.81 11.53
C LEU A 143 5.80 -8.88 12.29
N THR A 144 5.79 -8.93 13.63
CA THR A 144 6.66 -8.11 14.49
C THR A 144 8.13 -8.39 14.19
N THR A 145 8.50 -9.67 14.03
CA THR A 145 9.87 -10.08 13.68
C THR A 145 10.28 -9.55 12.30
N LEU A 146 9.40 -9.62 11.31
CA LEU A 146 9.66 -9.10 9.95
C LEU A 146 9.82 -7.57 9.91
N LEU A 147 9.16 -6.85 10.83
CA LEU A 147 9.20 -5.38 10.92
C LEU A 147 10.24 -4.85 11.92
N ARG A 148 11.17 -5.68 12.41
CA ARG A 148 12.14 -5.42 13.49
C ARG A 148 11.51 -5.40 14.89
N GLU A 149 11.79 -6.42 15.66
CA GLU A 149 11.34 -6.57 17.06
C GLU A 149 11.53 -5.31 17.89
N GLY A 150 10.45 -4.89 18.55
CA GLY A 150 10.46 -3.90 19.62
C GLY A 150 10.33 -2.43 19.19
N SER A 151 10.39 -2.11 17.90
CA SER A 151 10.29 -0.73 17.43
C SER A 151 8.95 -0.37 16.78
N VAL A 152 8.17 -1.37 16.38
CA VAL A 152 6.91 -1.19 15.64
C VAL A 152 5.72 -1.54 16.51
N ARG A 153 4.77 -0.63 16.63
CA ARG A 153 3.48 -0.92 17.28
C ARG A 153 2.62 -1.73 16.34
N VAL A 154 2.20 -2.94 16.75
CA VAL A 154 1.35 -3.82 15.93
C VAL A 154 -0.04 -3.93 16.55
N GLU A 155 -1.04 -3.50 15.82
CA GLU A 155 -2.45 -3.76 16.08
C GLU A 155 -2.92 -4.94 15.23
N TYR A 156 -3.91 -5.69 15.69
CA TYR A 156 -4.43 -6.80 14.91
C TYR A 156 -5.95 -6.97 15.08
N GLY A 157 -6.55 -7.61 14.10
CA GLY A 157 -7.94 -8.04 14.12
C GLY A 157 -8.10 -9.30 13.28
N PHE A 158 -9.19 -10.01 13.52
CA PHE A 158 -9.50 -11.20 12.74
C PHE A 158 -11.01 -11.41 12.60
N SER A 159 -11.38 -12.12 11.55
CA SER A 159 -12.74 -12.64 11.39
C SER A 159 -12.72 -14.05 10.84
N THR A 160 -13.78 -14.77 11.16
CA THR A 160 -14.02 -16.09 10.57
C THR A 160 -14.83 -15.96 9.28
N SER A 161 -14.37 -16.59 8.23
CA SER A 161 -15.06 -16.68 6.94
C SER A 161 -15.42 -18.13 6.61
N GLY A 162 -16.33 -18.32 5.66
CA GLY A 162 -16.65 -19.64 5.15
C GLY A 162 -15.63 -20.21 4.17
N TYR A 163 -14.54 -19.48 3.90
CA TYR A 163 -13.51 -19.84 2.92
C TYR A 163 -12.40 -20.67 3.59
N SER A 164 -11.84 -21.60 2.82
CA SER A 164 -10.72 -22.44 3.27
C SER A 164 -9.36 -21.70 3.23
N ARG A 165 -9.28 -20.59 2.54
CA ARG A 165 -8.07 -19.77 2.44
C ARG A 165 -8.07 -18.69 3.50
N VAL A 166 -6.89 -18.29 3.90
CA VAL A 166 -6.69 -17.16 4.80
C VAL A 166 -6.29 -15.93 3.97
N THR A 167 -7.09 -14.88 4.10
CA THR A 167 -6.75 -13.57 3.58
C THR A 167 -6.06 -12.78 4.67
N SER A 168 -4.85 -12.30 4.43
CA SER A 168 -4.17 -11.32 5.28
C SER A 168 -4.22 -9.95 4.62
N VAL A 169 -4.62 -8.95 5.41
CA VAL A 169 -4.52 -7.53 5.07
C VAL A 169 -3.49 -6.94 6.01
N VAL A 170 -2.39 -6.44 5.47
CA VAL A 170 -1.31 -5.82 6.25
C VAL A 170 -1.22 -4.35 5.87
N LEU A 171 -1.33 -3.50 6.89
CA LEU A 171 -1.12 -2.05 6.77
C LEU A 171 0.15 -1.72 7.54
N VAL A 172 1.13 -1.08 6.90
CA VAL A 172 2.36 -0.62 7.56
C VAL A 172 2.54 0.85 7.29
N SER A 173 2.81 1.61 8.34
CA SER A 173 2.95 3.06 8.32
C SER A 173 4.28 3.52 8.90
N GLY A 174 4.69 4.72 8.53
CA GLY A 174 5.92 5.35 9.01
C GLY A 174 6.88 5.73 7.87
N PHE A 175 6.59 5.35 6.64
CA PHE A 175 7.49 5.53 5.53
C PHE A 175 7.62 7.00 5.11
N LYS A 176 8.86 7.51 5.13
CA LYS A 176 9.21 8.84 4.61
C LYS A 176 9.36 8.81 3.10
N ARG A 177 9.87 7.68 2.59
CA ARG A 177 10.17 7.48 1.17
C ARG A 177 9.55 6.19 0.68
N ILE A 178 8.94 6.26 -0.47
CA ILE A 178 8.39 5.10 -1.16
C ILE A 178 8.77 5.16 -2.63
N LYS A 179 8.87 4.01 -3.27
CA LYS A 179 9.23 3.88 -4.69
C LYS A 179 8.39 4.79 -5.61
N PHE A 180 7.10 4.94 -5.32
CA PHE A 180 6.19 5.71 -6.16
C PHE A 180 6.36 7.22 -6.07
N ALA A 181 6.82 7.75 -4.93
CA ALA A 181 7.03 9.19 -4.75
C ALA A 181 8.25 9.70 -5.54
N ASN A 182 9.19 8.81 -5.85
CA ASN A 182 10.41 9.13 -6.57
C ASN A 182 10.39 8.62 -8.03
N TYR A 183 9.21 8.34 -8.59
CA TYR A 183 9.10 7.93 -9.97
C TYR A 183 9.42 9.12 -10.88
N ASP A 184 10.67 9.20 -11.28
CA ASP A 184 11.12 10.18 -12.26
C ASP A 184 11.11 9.54 -13.66
N VAL A 185 10.22 10.04 -14.51
CA VAL A 185 10.12 9.55 -15.90
C VAL A 185 11.39 9.84 -16.68
N VAL A 186 12.07 10.95 -16.38
CA VAL A 186 13.32 11.34 -17.04
C VAL A 186 14.40 10.32 -16.71
N GLU A 187 14.52 9.91 -15.46
CA GLU A 187 15.46 8.87 -15.04
C GLU A 187 15.11 7.49 -15.63
N THR A 188 13.81 7.19 -15.77
CA THR A 188 13.34 5.93 -16.38
C THR A 188 13.56 5.91 -17.90
N ILE A 189 13.44 7.05 -18.60
CA ILE A 189 13.58 7.14 -20.05
C ILE A 189 15.03 7.32 -20.47
N LEU A 190 15.83 8.07 -19.72
CA LEU A 190 17.23 8.38 -20.08
C LEU A 190 18.25 7.38 -19.57
N GLY A 191 17.81 6.39 -18.78
CA GLY A 191 18.70 5.43 -18.15
C GLY A 191 19.55 6.06 -17.03
N SER A 192 20.03 5.24 -16.13
CA SER A 192 20.74 5.60 -14.89
C SER A 192 22.07 6.36 -15.07
N GLU A 193 22.44 6.79 -16.27
CA GLU A 193 23.75 7.37 -16.57
C GLU A 193 23.81 8.89 -16.49
N ARG A 194 22.70 9.59 -16.33
CA ARG A 194 22.73 11.05 -16.09
C ARG A 194 22.21 11.36 -14.70
N ARG A 195 23.10 11.46 -13.73
CA ARG A 195 22.88 12.31 -12.57
C ARG A 195 22.72 13.72 -13.13
N LEU A 196 21.47 14.18 -13.23
CA LEU A 196 21.23 15.60 -13.39
C LEU A 196 21.75 16.27 -12.12
N ASP A 197 22.61 17.27 -12.29
CA ASP A 197 23.07 18.13 -11.22
C ASP A 197 21.91 18.63 -10.38
N PRO A 198 22.13 18.92 -9.08
CA PRO A 198 21.07 19.32 -8.18
C PRO A 198 20.37 20.56 -8.75
N GLU A 199 19.07 20.41 -8.96
CA GLU A 199 18.08 21.39 -9.35
C GLU A 199 18.63 22.74 -9.89
N PRO A 200 18.60 22.96 -11.20
CA PRO A 200 18.51 24.34 -11.61
C PRO A 200 17.20 24.89 -11.00
N ASP A 201 17.28 25.96 -10.26
CA ASP A 201 16.13 26.74 -9.83
C ASP A 201 15.12 26.76 -10.98
N CYS A 202 14.08 25.94 -10.90
CA CYS A 202 13.00 25.98 -11.87
C CYS A 202 12.10 27.19 -11.57
N ALA A 203 12.69 28.36 -11.56
CA ALA A 203 12.07 29.55 -12.06
C ALA A 203 11.97 29.36 -13.58
N LEU A 204 11.09 28.48 -14.04
CA LEU A 204 10.50 28.59 -15.35
C LEU A 204 9.68 29.90 -15.34
N ALA A 205 10.39 31.01 -15.35
CA ALA A 205 9.88 32.25 -15.88
C ALA A 205 9.66 32.00 -17.37
N LEU A 206 8.57 31.33 -17.70
CA LEU A 206 8.03 31.42 -19.04
C LEU A 206 7.71 32.90 -19.24
N PRO A 207 8.35 33.59 -20.22
CA PRO A 207 8.02 34.96 -20.51
C PRO A 207 6.64 34.97 -21.19
N PHE A 208 5.58 34.99 -20.39
CA PHE A 208 4.22 35.27 -20.89
C PHE A 208 3.99 36.73 -21.31
N ASN A 209 5.08 37.49 -21.44
CA ASN A 209 5.03 38.92 -21.77
C ASN A 209 4.74 39.25 -23.25
N ASN A 210 4.45 38.25 -24.10
CA ASN A 210 4.17 38.48 -25.52
C ASN A 210 2.87 37.85 -26.01
N ILE A 211 1.84 37.79 -25.16
CA ILE A 211 0.48 37.56 -25.69
C ILE A 211 -0.06 38.95 -26.04
N THR A 212 0.11 39.34 -27.30
CA THR A 212 -0.62 40.47 -27.91
C THR A 212 -2.10 40.19 -27.77
N GLN A 213 -2.81 41.08 -27.06
CA GLN A 213 -4.27 41.11 -27.10
C GLN A 213 -4.69 41.28 -28.55
N LEU A 214 -5.35 40.31 -29.11
CA LEU A 214 -6.09 40.45 -30.34
C LEU A 214 -7.39 41.18 -30.03
N GLU A 215 -7.47 42.42 -30.51
CA GLU A 215 -8.72 43.18 -30.59
C GLU A 215 -9.69 42.54 -31.55
#